data_95046b355f305c940557341daa94faa9
#
_entry.id   95046b355f305c940557341daa94faa9
#
_cell.length_a   1.000
_cell.length_b   1.000
_cell.length_c   1.000
_cell.angle_alpha   90.00
_cell.angle_beta   90.00
_cell.angle_gamma   90.00
#
_symmetry.space_group_name_H-M   'P 1'
#
loop_
_entity.id
_entity.type
_entity.pdbx_description
1 polymer ?
#
loop_
_entity_poly.entity_id
_entity_poly.type
_entity_poly.pdbx_seq_one_letter_code
_entity_poly.pdbx_strand_id
1 'polypeptide(L)'
;MVSIFLISCILSRAAAMDNDAARASLRGIEAIRLAVEELTPEIVKAGLNSDQIHSAVEQQLREAGIKVVADDKMPFLLVSLAIAKFGRNNYLYTVKVELYQIAIPYRFLPEKEGSSSVQNAVFASTWSSPGGMGATPNLQETRTSISAEVARFIEAFKASNR
;
A
#
# COMPACT_ATOMS: atom_id res chain seq x y z
N MET A 1 -24.95 23.74 -34.56
CA MET A 1 -24.15 22.49 -34.52
C MET A 1 -23.27 22.58 -33.29
N VAL A 2 -23.61 21.87 -32.25
CA VAL A 2 -22.83 21.84 -31.00
C VAL A 2 -22.04 20.55 -31.00
N SER A 3 -20.71 20.66 -31.14
CA SER A 3 -19.79 19.51 -31.08
C SER A 3 -19.62 19.10 -29.63
N ILE A 4 -20.18 17.97 -29.28
CA ILE A 4 -19.94 17.29 -27.98
C ILE A 4 -18.60 16.58 -28.09
N PHE A 5 -17.58 17.15 -27.45
CA PHE A 5 -16.31 16.47 -27.21
C PHE A 5 -16.53 15.42 -26.11
N LEU A 6 -16.64 14.16 -26.51
CA LEU A 6 -16.55 13.02 -25.59
C LEU A 6 -15.10 12.94 -25.09
N ILE A 7 -14.84 13.48 -23.88
CA ILE A 7 -13.62 13.19 -23.15
C ILE A 7 -13.74 11.75 -22.67
N SER A 8 -13.11 10.84 -23.43
CA SER A 8 -12.87 9.48 -23.03
C SER A 8 -11.86 9.50 -21.89
N CYS A 9 -12.36 9.53 -20.67
CA CYS A 9 -11.55 9.34 -19.47
C CYS A 9 -11.04 7.91 -19.49
N ILE A 10 -9.83 7.69 -20.02
CA ILE A 10 -9.12 6.43 -19.88
C ILE A 10 -8.78 6.32 -18.39
N LEU A 11 -9.66 5.69 -17.63
CA LEU A 11 -9.35 5.18 -16.31
C LEU A 11 -8.25 4.13 -16.51
N SER A 12 -6.99 4.57 -16.44
CA SER A 12 -5.88 3.67 -16.18
C SER A 12 -6.19 2.98 -14.86
N ARG A 13 -6.81 1.81 -14.91
CA ARG A 13 -6.80 0.88 -13.81
C ARG A 13 -5.33 0.63 -13.52
N ALA A 14 -4.80 1.26 -12.47
CA ALA A 14 -3.59 0.77 -11.85
C ALA A 14 -3.91 -0.69 -11.50
N ALA A 15 -3.43 -1.61 -12.33
CA ALA A 15 -3.62 -3.02 -12.09
C ALA A 15 -3.03 -3.29 -10.71
N ALA A 16 -3.87 -3.80 -9.80
CA ALA A 16 -3.39 -4.28 -8.54
C ALA A 16 -2.25 -5.25 -8.81
N MET A 17 -1.08 -5.00 -8.23
CA MET A 17 0.07 -5.89 -8.36
C MET A 17 -0.03 -7.03 -7.34
N ASP A 18 -1.18 -7.70 -7.28
CA ASP A 18 -1.38 -8.95 -6.54
C ASP A 18 -1.51 -10.11 -7.54
N ASN A 19 -0.41 -10.42 -8.20
CA ASN A 19 -0.25 -11.54 -9.11
C ASN A 19 0.83 -12.48 -8.59
N ASP A 20 1.05 -13.60 -9.27
CA ASP A 20 2.01 -14.62 -8.84
C ASP A 20 3.44 -14.07 -8.70
N ALA A 21 3.88 -13.17 -9.55
CA ALA A 21 5.18 -12.53 -9.47
C ALA A 21 5.29 -11.60 -8.24
N ALA A 22 4.26 -10.79 -7.99
CA ALA A 22 4.19 -9.94 -6.82
C ALA A 22 4.14 -10.76 -5.53
N ARG A 23 3.35 -11.84 -5.50
CA ARG A 23 3.32 -12.77 -4.36
C ARG A 23 4.65 -13.49 -4.15
N ALA A 24 5.35 -13.85 -5.22
CA ALA A 24 6.69 -14.43 -5.12
C ALA A 24 7.68 -13.48 -4.42
N SER A 25 7.51 -12.17 -4.55
CA SER A 25 8.37 -11.18 -3.87
C SER A 25 8.18 -11.13 -2.35
N LEU A 26 7.09 -11.73 -1.82
CA LEU A 26 6.81 -11.79 -0.39
C LEU A 26 7.52 -12.97 0.31
N ARG A 27 8.08 -13.90 -0.46
CA ARG A 27 8.73 -15.10 0.11
C ARG A 27 9.97 -14.76 0.89
N GLY A 28 10.13 -15.40 2.06
CA GLY A 28 11.32 -15.26 2.89
C GLY A 28 11.44 -13.93 3.61
N ILE A 29 10.41 -13.08 3.60
CA ILE A 29 10.40 -11.86 4.40
C ILE A 29 10.13 -12.25 5.85
N GLU A 30 11.12 -12.02 6.72
CA GLU A 30 11.04 -12.36 8.15
C GLU A 30 10.38 -11.26 8.99
N ALA A 31 10.53 -10.01 8.57
CA ALA A 31 9.98 -8.85 9.25
C ALA A 31 9.72 -7.72 8.25
N ILE A 32 8.81 -6.83 8.60
CA ILE A 32 8.50 -5.62 7.83
C ILE A 32 8.52 -4.40 8.73
N ARG A 33 8.78 -3.23 8.15
CA ARG A 33 8.50 -1.95 8.76
C ARG A 33 7.12 -1.46 8.32
N LEU A 34 6.36 -0.86 9.21
CA LEU A 34 5.08 -0.24 8.87
C LEU A 34 5.26 1.28 8.71
N ALA A 35 4.69 1.84 7.67
CA ALA A 35 4.55 3.27 7.45
C ALA A 35 3.09 3.60 7.11
N VAL A 36 2.59 4.67 7.68
CA VAL A 36 1.26 5.24 7.35
C VAL A 36 1.50 6.65 6.85
N GLU A 37 0.90 7.00 5.72
CA GLU A 37 1.01 8.33 5.14
C GLU A 37 0.45 9.39 6.09
N GLU A 38 1.14 10.52 6.19
CA GLU A 38 0.68 11.62 7.02
C GLU A 38 -0.62 12.22 6.49
N LEU A 39 -1.57 12.44 7.38
CA LEU A 39 -2.83 13.06 7.05
C LEU A 39 -2.73 14.58 7.13
N THR A 40 -3.45 15.26 6.26
CA THR A 40 -3.51 16.73 6.32
C THR A 40 -4.16 17.20 7.63
N PRO A 41 -3.78 18.39 8.15
CA PRO A 41 -4.37 18.93 9.39
C PRO A 41 -5.91 19.04 9.33
N GLU A 42 -6.48 19.22 8.14
CA GLU A 42 -7.92 19.27 7.94
C GLU A 42 -8.58 17.91 8.23
N ILE A 43 -7.99 16.83 7.76
CA ILE A 43 -8.47 15.46 7.95
C ILE A 43 -8.30 15.03 9.41
N VAL A 44 -7.18 15.44 10.04
CA VAL A 44 -6.97 15.21 11.48
C VAL A 44 -8.04 15.91 12.32
N LYS A 45 -8.37 17.17 12.01
CA LYS A 45 -9.46 17.91 12.65
C LYS A 45 -10.83 17.28 12.44
N ALA A 46 -11.03 16.60 11.30
CA ALA A 46 -12.25 15.85 11.00
C ALA A 46 -12.31 14.48 11.72
N GLY A 47 -11.31 14.15 12.55
CA GLY A 47 -11.34 13.01 13.46
C GLY A 47 -10.58 11.77 13.02
N LEU A 48 -9.88 11.78 11.89
CA LEU A 48 -9.01 10.67 11.49
C LEU A 48 -7.57 10.98 11.95
N ASN A 49 -6.90 9.98 12.54
CA ASN A 49 -5.54 10.14 13.08
C ASN A 49 -4.61 9.03 12.56
N SER A 50 -3.46 9.43 12.02
CA SER A 50 -2.46 8.50 11.46
C SER A 50 -1.86 7.56 12.51
N ASP A 51 -1.63 8.04 13.75
CA ASP A 51 -1.09 7.19 14.83
C ASP A 51 -2.07 6.08 15.23
N GLN A 52 -3.37 6.40 15.25
CA GLN A 52 -4.40 5.39 15.51
C GLN A 52 -4.52 4.38 14.38
N ILE A 53 -4.37 4.81 13.13
CA ILE A 53 -4.32 3.91 11.97
C ILE A 53 -3.09 3.02 12.08
N HIS A 54 -1.92 3.61 12.34
CA HIS A 54 -0.67 2.87 12.52
C HIS A 54 -0.81 1.79 13.58
N SER A 55 -1.28 2.15 14.77
CA SER A 55 -1.45 1.20 15.88
C SER A 55 -2.42 0.07 15.55
N ALA A 56 -3.54 0.38 14.89
CA ALA A 56 -4.52 -0.63 14.49
C ALA A 56 -3.98 -1.60 13.43
N VAL A 57 -3.26 -1.08 12.43
CA VAL A 57 -2.63 -1.89 11.39
C VAL A 57 -1.50 -2.74 11.97
N GLU A 58 -0.67 -2.17 12.84
CA GLU A 58 0.41 -2.91 13.53
C GLU A 58 -0.16 -4.08 14.34
N GLN A 59 -1.23 -3.84 15.10
CA GLN A 59 -1.91 -4.88 15.85
C GLN A 59 -2.43 -5.99 14.91
N GLN A 60 -3.10 -5.64 13.82
CA GLN A 60 -3.62 -6.61 12.85
C GLN A 60 -2.52 -7.47 12.22
N LEU A 61 -1.37 -6.87 11.88
CA LEU A 61 -0.21 -7.58 11.37
C LEU A 61 0.39 -8.55 12.39
N ARG A 62 0.56 -8.10 13.64
CA ARG A 62 1.08 -8.91 14.75
C ARG A 62 0.17 -10.09 15.10
N GLU A 63 -1.14 -9.87 15.14
CA GLU A 63 -2.14 -10.94 15.35
C GLU A 63 -2.10 -11.98 14.22
N ALA A 64 -1.74 -11.57 13.02
CA ALA A 64 -1.53 -12.47 11.90
C ALA A 64 -0.19 -13.23 11.93
N GLY A 65 0.68 -12.93 12.91
CA GLY A 65 2.03 -13.53 13.05
C GLY A 65 3.11 -12.84 12.21
N ILE A 66 2.84 -11.65 11.66
CA ILE A 66 3.82 -10.89 10.88
C ILE A 66 4.59 -9.98 11.85
N LYS A 67 5.92 -10.11 11.85
CA LYS A 67 6.80 -9.32 12.72
C LYS A 67 6.93 -7.90 12.17
N VAL A 68 6.54 -6.91 12.98
CA VAL A 68 6.72 -5.48 12.68
C VAL A 68 7.88 -4.92 13.49
N VAL A 69 8.84 -4.28 12.81
CA VAL A 69 10.06 -3.71 13.39
C VAL A 69 10.29 -2.27 12.92
N ALA A 70 11.16 -1.55 13.62
CA ALA A 70 11.53 -0.17 13.27
C ALA A 70 12.87 -0.07 12.51
N ASP A 71 13.31 -1.15 11.85
CA ASP A 71 14.58 -1.21 11.13
C ASP A 71 14.41 -0.69 9.69
N ASP A 72 15.15 0.35 9.33
CA ASP A 72 15.10 0.99 8.01
C ASP A 72 15.63 0.10 6.86
N LYS A 73 16.33 -0.98 7.16
CA LYS A 73 16.81 -1.95 6.17
C LYS A 73 15.76 -2.98 5.77
N MET A 74 14.68 -3.07 6.54
CA MET A 74 13.61 -4.02 6.25
C MET A 74 12.67 -3.49 5.16
N PRO A 75 12.03 -4.40 4.40
CA PRO A 75 10.91 -4.04 3.55
C PRO A 75 9.86 -3.24 4.34
N PHE A 76 9.25 -2.22 3.73
CA PHE A 76 8.23 -1.47 4.43
C PHE A 76 6.86 -1.56 3.75
N LEU A 77 5.85 -1.78 4.57
CA LEU A 77 4.45 -1.75 4.18
C LEU A 77 3.95 -0.32 4.35
N LEU A 78 3.60 0.31 3.23
CA LEU A 78 3.02 1.65 3.21
C LEU A 78 1.50 1.56 3.13
N VAL A 79 0.82 2.22 4.06
CA VAL A 79 -0.63 2.47 4.00
C VAL A 79 -0.85 3.91 3.56
N SER A 80 -1.35 4.08 2.35
CA SER A 80 -1.63 5.39 1.75
C SER A 80 -3.12 5.69 1.76
N LEU A 81 -3.47 6.93 2.14
CA LEU A 81 -4.82 7.46 2.12
C LEU A 81 -4.88 8.76 1.35
N ALA A 82 -5.64 8.81 0.26
CA ALA A 82 -6.03 10.05 -0.35
C ALA A 82 -7.49 10.36 0.00
N ILE A 83 -7.73 11.53 0.58
CA ILE A 83 -9.05 11.96 1.06
C ILE A 83 -9.33 13.35 0.50
N ALA A 84 -10.49 13.49 -0.15
CA ALA A 84 -10.98 14.75 -0.68
C ALA A 84 -12.38 15.03 -0.15
N LYS A 85 -12.58 16.24 0.40
CA LYS A 85 -13.92 16.69 0.81
C LYS A 85 -14.73 17.06 -0.42
N PHE A 86 -15.97 16.62 -0.49
CA PHE A 86 -16.91 17.05 -1.52
C PHE A 86 -18.27 17.38 -0.90
N GLY A 87 -18.89 18.47 -1.38
CA GLY A 87 -20.12 18.96 -0.79
C GLY A 87 -19.93 19.44 0.66
N ARG A 88 -21.01 19.44 1.45
CA ARG A 88 -20.96 19.99 2.81
C ARG A 88 -20.32 19.05 3.83
N ASN A 89 -20.66 17.77 3.79
CA ASN A 89 -20.29 16.80 4.84
C ASN A 89 -19.89 15.44 4.27
N ASN A 90 -19.39 15.37 3.03
CA ASN A 90 -18.98 14.10 2.44
C ASN A 90 -17.49 14.13 2.08
N TYR A 91 -16.88 12.97 2.14
CA TYR A 91 -15.50 12.72 1.77
C TYR A 91 -15.45 11.60 0.74
N LEU A 92 -14.68 11.80 -0.31
CA LEU A 92 -14.21 10.73 -1.18
C LEU A 92 -12.87 10.27 -0.64
N TYR A 93 -12.66 8.98 -0.62
CA TYR A 93 -11.37 8.43 -0.17
C TYR A 93 -10.91 7.29 -1.06
N THR A 94 -9.59 7.13 -1.11
CA THR A 94 -8.93 5.93 -1.61
C THR A 94 -7.95 5.44 -0.56
N VAL A 95 -7.87 4.12 -0.43
CA VAL A 95 -6.91 3.42 0.45
C VAL A 95 -6.07 2.51 -0.42
N LYS A 96 -4.78 2.49 -0.22
CA LYS A 96 -3.86 1.57 -0.88
C LYS A 96 -2.85 1.04 0.12
N VAL A 97 -2.51 -0.23 0.00
CA VAL A 97 -1.46 -0.88 0.79
C VAL A 97 -0.43 -1.42 -0.17
N GLU A 98 0.83 -1.04 0.02
CA GLU A 98 1.95 -1.39 -0.87
C GLU A 98 3.15 -1.86 -0.07
N LEU A 99 3.81 -2.92 -0.53
CA LEU A 99 5.09 -3.34 0.01
C LEU A 99 6.22 -2.82 -0.86
N TYR A 100 7.13 -2.10 -0.24
CA TYR A 100 8.35 -1.57 -0.86
C TYR A 100 9.57 -2.36 -0.41
N GLN A 101 10.40 -2.71 -1.37
CA GLN A 101 11.65 -3.45 -1.15
C GLN A 101 12.77 -2.87 -2.00
N ILE A 102 14.00 -3.19 -1.62
CA ILE A 102 15.15 -2.98 -2.49
C ILE A 102 15.07 -4.03 -3.61
N ALA A 103 15.03 -3.59 -4.85
CA ALA A 103 14.98 -4.43 -6.04
C ALA A 103 16.11 -4.07 -7.00
N ILE A 104 16.62 -5.07 -7.70
CA ILE A 104 17.61 -4.87 -8.76
C ILE A 104 16.87 -5.06 -10.10
N PRO A 105 16.78 -4.02 -10.94
CA PRO A 105 16.18 -4.18 -12.26
C PRO A 105 16.90 -5.25 -13.09
N TYR A 106 16.16 -6.08 -13.80
CA TYR A 106 16.66 -7.25 -14.54
C TYR A 106 17.89 -6.93 -15.41
N ARG A 107 17.89 -5.77 -16.11
CA ARG A 107 19.00 -5.33 -16.97
C ARG A 107 20.34 -5.12 -16.22
N PHE A 108 20.32 -5.07 -14.91
CA PHE A 108 21.51 -4.91 -14.06
C PHE A 108 21.86 -6.18 -13.28
N LEU A 109 21.14 -7.28 -13.53
CA LEU A 109 21.55 -8.56 -12.97
C LEU A 109 22.90 -8.97 -13.59
N PRO A 110 23.86 -9.41 -12.76
CA PRO A 110 25.15 -9.84 -13.28
C PRO A 110 25.00 -11.10 -14.15
N GLU A 111 25.67 -11.15 -15.29
CA GLU A 111 25.73 -12.34 -16.15
C GLU A 111 26.47 -13.52 -15.49
N LYS A 112 27.28 -13.25 -14.48
CA LYS A 112 28.02 -14.25 -13.70
C LYS A 112 27.73 -14.11 -12.21
N GLU A 113 27.55 -15.26 -11.55
CA GLU A 113 27.47 -15.31 -10.09
C GLU A 113 28.72 -14.71 -9.46
N GLY A 114 28.53 -13.79 -8.49
CA GLY A 114 29.59 -13.17 -7.71
C GLY A 114 29.93 -11.73 -8.06
N SER A 115 29.38 -11.14 -9.11
CA SER A 115 29.52 -9.69 -9.33
C SER A 115 28.43 -8.91 -8.54
N SER A 116 28.86 -7.89 -7.79
CA SER A 116 27.96 -7.06 -6.98
C SER A 116 27.13 -6.15 -7.88
N SER A 117 25.80 -6.34 -7.89
CA SER A 117 24.85 -5.47 -8.57
C SER A 117 24.15 -4.47 -7.62
N VAL A 118 24.60 -4.40 -6.36
CA VAL A 118 23.99 -3.56 -5.32
C VAL A 118 23.98 -2.06 -5.69
N GLN A 119 24.96 -1.61 -6.49
CA GLN A 119 25.02 -0.21 -6.95
C GLN A 119 23.83 0.21 -7.83
N ASN A 120 23.10 -0.75 -8.40
CA ASN A 120 21.95 -0.53 -9.26
C ASN A 120 20.63 -0.85 -8.56
N ALA A 121 20.65 -1.00 -7.24
CA ALA A 121 19.46 -1.25 -6.46
C ALA A 121 18.56 0.00 -6.40
N VAL A 122 17.26 -0.24 -6.49
CA VAL A 122 16.23 0.79 -6.39
C VAL A 122 15.17 0.39 -5.38
N PHE A 123 14.54 1.37 -4.75
CA PHE A 123 13.31 1.11 -4.01
C PHE A 123 12.15 0.95 -4.99
N ALA A 124 11.42 -0.16 -4.88
CA ALA A 124 10.29 -0.44 -5.73
C ALA A 124 9.13 -1.03 -4.94
N SER A 125 7.90 -0.65 -5.31
CA SER A 125 6.70 -1.37 -4.88
C SER A 125 6.69 -2.73 -5.58
N THR A 126 6.78 -3.79 -4.80
CA THR A 126 6.86 -5.17 -5.30
C THR A 126 5.54 -5.92 -5.13
N TRP A 127 4.69 -5.44 -4.26
CA TRP A 127 3.31 -5.90 -4.08
C TRP A 127 2.41 -4.72 -3.78
N SER A 128 1.19 -4.72 -4.29
CA SER A 128 0.18 -3.74 -3.93
C SER A 128 -1.22 -4.35 -3.88
N SER A 129 -2.03 -3.87 -2.93
CA SER A 129 -3.45 -4.21 -2.88
C SER A 129 -4.22 -3.62 -4.08
N PRO A 130 -5.39 -4.19 -4.41
CA PRO A 130 -6.29 -3.60 -5.41
C PRO A 130 -6.67 -2.15 -5.10
N GLY A 131 -6.63 -1.79 -3.82
CA GLY A 131 -7.07 -0.52 -3.31
C GLY A 131 -8.57 -0.48 -3.04
N GLY A 132 -8.93 0.19 -1.96
CA GLY A 132 -10.30 0.52 -1.61
C GLY A 132 -10.63 1.96 -1.99
N MET A 133 -11.84 2.20 -2.47
CA MET A 133 -12.36 3.55 -2.68
C MET A 133 -13.80 3.65 -2.20
N GLY A 134 -14.19 4.84 -1.74
CA GLY A 134 -15.54 5.05 -1.28
C GLY A 134 -15.88 6.52 -1.05
N ALA A 135 -17.12 6.75 -0.67
CA ALA A 135 -17.63 8.03 -0.22
C ALA A 135 -18.31 7.85 1.14
N THR A 136 -18.05 8.74 2.08
CA THR A 136 -18.61 8.65 3.43
C THR A 136 -18.82 10.03 4.05
N PRO A 137 -19.85 10.25 4.84
CA PRO A 137 -19.96 11.42 5.69
C PRO A 137 -19.13 11.28 6.98
N ASN A 138 -18.67 10.07 7.32
CA ASN A 138 -17.94 9.77 8.54
C ASN A 138 -16.58 9.12 8.22
N LEU A 139 -15.51 9.87 8.38
CA LEU A 139 -14.15 9.39 8.10
C LEU A 139 -13.72 8.17 8.92
N GLN A 140 -14.37 7.88 10.06
CA GLN A 140 -14.08 6.66 10.83
C GLN A 140 -14.38 5.37 10.03
N GLU A 141 -15.29 5.43 9.07
CA GLU A 141 -15.62 4.29 8.20
C GLU A 141 -14.47 3.91 7.27
N THR A 142 -13.54 4.84 6.99
CA THR A 142 -12.34 4.53 6.18
C THR A 142 -11.47 3.47 6.85
N ARG A 143 -11.52 3.34 8.17
CA ARG A 143 -10.77 2.31 8.93
C ARG A 143 -11.16 0.90 8.52
N THR A 144 -12.42 0.66 8.20
CA THR A 144 -12.88 -0.65 7.70
C THR A 144 -12.23 -0.97 6.35
N SER A 145 -12.15 0.03 5.47
CA SER A 145 -11.46 -0.13 4.17
C SER A 145 -9.96 -0.36 4.34
N ILE A 146 -9.31 0.36 5.27
CA ILE A 146 -7.89 0.13 5.59
C ILE A 146 -7.69 -1.31 6.07
N SER A 147 -8.48 -1.74 7.06
CA SER A 147 -8.39 -3.11 7.60
C SER A 147 -8.60 -4.18 6.53
N ALA A 148 -9.52 -3.96 5.60
CA ALA A 148 -9.77 -4.88 4.49
C ALA A 148 -8.56 -4.97 3.54
N GLU A 149 -7.92 -3.85 3.19
CA GLU A 149 -6.73 -3.86 2.32
C GLU A 149 -5.51 -4.48 3.03
N VAL A 150 -5.35 -4.24 4.34
CA VAL A 150 -4.32 -4.91 5.16
C VAL A 150 -4.58 -6.43 5.25
N ALA A 151 -5.84 -6.86 5.36
CA ALA A 151 -6.18 -8.29 5.36
C ALA A 151 -5.77 -8.97 4.05
N ARG A 152 -5.91 -8.30 2.90
CA ARG A 152 -5.44 -8.81 1.59
C ARG A 152 -3.91 -9.00 1.57
N PHE A 153 -3.17 -8.06 2.14
CA PHE A 153 -1.73 -8.22 2.31
C PHE A 153 -1.39 -9.44 3.17
N ILE A 154 -2.06 -9.59 4.30
CA ILE A 154 -1.86 -10.72 5.23
C ILE A 154 -2.14 -12.06 4.53
N GLU A 155 -3.21 -12.15 3.75
CA GLU A 155 -3.54 -13.35 2.96
C GLU A 155 -2.44 -13.68 1.94
N ALA A 156 -2.01 -12.67 1.15
CA ALA A 156 -0.95 -12.83 0.17
C ALA A 156 0.38 -13.26 0.83
N PHE A 157 0.74 -12.60 1.95
CA PHE A 157 1.94 -12.91 2.72
C PHE A 157 1.94 -14.34 3.25
N LYS A 158 0.85 -14.76 3.90
CA LYS A 158 0.71 -16.14 4.42
C LYS A 158 0.71 -17.18 3.31
N ALA A 159 0.06 -16.90 2.19
CA ALA A 159 0.05 -17.81 1.04
C ALA A 159 1.45 -18.02 0.45
N SER A 160 2.31 -17.00 0.51
CA SER A 160 3.66 -17.01 -0.04
C SER A 160 4.72 -17.62 0.88
N ASN A 161 4.43 -17.73 2.20
CA ASN A 161 5.37 -18.18 3.23
C ASN A 161 4.89 -19.46 3.96
N ARG A 162 4.04 -20.22 3.31
CA ARG A 162 3.61 -21.54 3.79
C ARG A 162 4.61 -22.63 3.45
#